data_b0260b0c966e6877fab42ba303f626a3
#
_entry.id   b0260b0c966e6877fab42ba303f626a3
#
_cell.length_a   1.000
_cell.length_b   1.000
_cell.length_c   1.000
_cell.angle_alpha   90.00
_cell.angle_beta   90.00
_cell.angle_gamma   90.00
#
_symmetry.space_group_name_H-M   'P 1'
#
loop_
_entity.id
_entity.type
_entity.pdbx_description
1 polymer ?
#
loop_
_entity_poly.entity_id
_entity_poly.type
_entity_poly.pdbx_seq_one_letter_code
_entity_poly.pdbx_strand_id
1 'polypeptide(L)'
;DNTYLLDQDGMIDLPFIGKVKLSNLTLNQAQNILIDVIKDFYKNPDLQINIEDFNSSKVYIVGAVRNQKTIKLDQKPVKLIEAAIEANFNPSAEDKIFGTKGFLRRDNKVYKINLANAFSGTDEKENFFLKKNDVIFIDKNSDAIHVFGEVSKPGVYFPNIGYSLTELISTSGLNQITANAKKVYVIREKFDTFLEVDVFQLDIGNPINLIAGRKFMLQSKDIVFI
;
A
#
# COMPACT_ATOMS: atom_id res chain seq x y z
N ASP A 1 19.93 -5.56 -35.03
CA ASP A 1 19.28 -4.70 -34.02
C ASP A 1 20.36 -4.26 -33.07
N ASN A 2 20.52 -2.94 -32.91
CA ASN A 2 21.46 -2.37 -31.97
C ASN A 2 20.70 -1.65 -30.86
N THR A 3 21.04 -1.95 -29.60
CA THR A 3 20.47 -1.29 -28.43
C THR A 3 21.34 -0.11 -28.04
N TYR A 4 20.76 1.06 -27.90
CA TYR A 4 21.41 2.28 -27.45
C TYR A 4 20.82 2.75 -26.14
N LEU A 5 21.68 3.24 -25.22
CA LEU A 5 21.24 3.76 -23.92
C LEU A 5 21.08 5.28 -24.01
N LEU A 6 19.97 5.79 -23.52
CA LEU A 6 19.79 7.23 -23.30
C LEU A 6 20.58 7.64 -22.04
N ASP A 7 21.49 8.58 -22.18
CA ASP A 7 22.27 9.10 -21.05
C ASP A 7 21.43 10.04 -20.13
N GLN A 8 22.03 10.53 -19.05
CA GLN A 8 21.35 11.41 -18.07
C GLN A 8 20.90 12.74 -18.68
N ASP A 9 21.54 13.20 -19.75
CA ASP A 9 21.19 14.41 -20.47
C ASP A 9 20.11 14.16 -21.54
N GLY A 10 19.68 12.91 -21.70
CA GLY A 10 18.69 12.46 -22.66
C GLY A 10 19.24 12.38 -24.09
N MET A 11 20.52 12.05 -24.22
CA MET A 11 21.19 11.85 -25.50
C MET A 11 21.49 10.37 -25.73
N ILE A 12 21.49 9.97 -26.99
CA ILE A 12 22.08 8.72 -27.45
C ILE A 12 23.36 9.01 -28.24
N ASP A 13 24.34 8.11 -28.15
CA ASP A 13 25.58 8.21 -28.92
C ASP A 13 25.54 7.21 -30.07
N LEU A 14 25.48 7.71 -31.28
CA LEU A 14 25.39 6.93 -32.50
C LEU A 14 26.76 6.86 -33.18
N PRO A 15 27.22 5.67 -33.60
CA PRO A 15 28.46 5.53 -34.35
C PRO A 15 28.48 6.45 -35.59
N PHE A 16 29.58 7.13 -35.81
CA PHE A 16 29.83 8.04 -36.91
C PHE A 16 29.04 9.37 -36.94
N ILE A 17 27.95 9.46 -36.15
CA ILE A 17 27.04 10.61 -36.10
C ILE A 17 27.28 11.42 -34.82
N GLY A 18 27.59 10.75 -33.70
CA GLY A 18 27.77 11.35 -32.40
C GLY A 18 26.49 11.47 -31.59
N LYS A 19 26.44 12.43 -30.67
CA LYS A 19 25.36 12.55 -29.70
C LYS A 19 24.12 13.24 -30.26
N VAL A 20 22.96 12.56 -30.15
CA VAL A 20 21.67 13.08 -30.59
C VAL A 20 20.73 13.17 -29.37
N LYS A 21 20.09 14.31 -29.17
CA LYS A 21 19.16 14.56 -28.05
C LYS A 21 17.78 14.04 -28.39
N LEU A 22 17.27 13.11 -27.55
CA LEU A 22 15.96 12.48 -27.73
C LEU A 22 15.04 12.68 -26.49
N SER A 23 15.50 13.34 -25.44
CA SER A 23 14.68 13.57 -24.25
C SER A 23 13.46 14.44 -24.54
N ASN A 24 12.34 14.15 -23.85
CA ASN A 24 11.06 14.84 -23.98
C ASN A 24 10.40 14.76 -25.37
N LEU A 25 10.78 13.79 -26.16
CA LEU A 25 10.19 13.51 -27.47
C LEU A 25 9.29 12.27 -27.39
N THR A 26 8.24 12.25 -28.22
CA THR A 26 7.52 11.00 -28.50
C THR A 26 8.36 10.08 -29.37
N LEU A 27 8.06 8.78 -29.39
CA LEU A 27 8.76 7.81 -30.24
C LEU A 27 8.78 8.26 -31.72
N ASN A 28 7.65 8.76 -32.23
CA ASN A 28 7.54 9.23 -33.61
C ASN A 28 8.44 10.47 -33.87
N GLN A 29 8.49 11.39 -32.92
CA GLN A 29 9.38 12.58 -33.03
C GLN A 29 10.84 12.17 -32.98
N ALA A 30 11.21 11.26 -32.07
CA ALA A 30 12.56 10.72 -31.99
C ALA A 30 12.96 9.99 -33.28
N GLN A 31 12.06 9.17 -33.83
CA GLN A 31 12.28 8.46 -35.10
C GLN A 31 12.54 9.46 -36.25
N ASN A 32 11.73 10.50 -36.38
CA ASN A 32 11.90 11.50 -37.43
C ASN A 32 13.25 12.23 -37.31
N ILE A 33 13.63 12.65 -36.11
CA ILE A 33 14.93 13.29 -35.87
C ILE A 33 16.08 12.35 -36.25
N LEU A 34 16.00 11.10 -35.84
CA LEU A 34 17.03 10.10 -36.17
C LEU A 34 17.11 9.84 -37.67
N ILE A 35 15.98 9.75 -38.38
CA ILE A 35 15.96 9.62 -39.82
C ILE A 35 16.61 10.84 -40.48
N ASP A 36 16.31 12.04 -40.01
CA ASP A 36 16.90 13.27 -40.59
C ASP A 36 18.42 13.34 -40.41
N VAL A 37 18.91 12.92 -39.25
CA VAL A 37 20.37 12.90 -38.99
C VAL A 37 21.06 11.78 -39.76
N ILE A 38 20.40 10.64 -39.97
CA ILE A 38 20.99 9.50 -40.67
C ILE A 38 20.96 9.66 -42.20
N LYS A 39 20.06 10.46 -42.76
CA LYS A 39 19.96 10.73 -44.20
C LYS A 39 21.26 11.21 -44.83
N ASP A 40 22.10 11.93 -44.09
CA ASP A 40 23.39 12.43 -44.57
C ASP A 40 24.40 11.27 -44.82
N PHE A 41 24.19 10.13 -44.17
CA PHE A 41 25.08 8.99 -44.24
C PHE A 41 24.51 7.81 -45.06
N TYR A 42 23.16 7.68 -45.10
CA TYR A 42 22.48 6.59 -45.77
C TYR A 42 21.38 7.08 -46.71
N LYS A 43 21.36 6.55 -47.92
CA LYS A 43 20.29 6.82 -48.88
C LYS A 43 19.04 6.06 -48.47
N ASN A 44 17.93 6.77 -48.26
CA ASN A 44 16.63 6.23 -47.87
C ASN A 44 16.70 5.33 -46.59
N PRO A 45 17.09 5.86 -45.44
CA PRO A 45 17.14 5.07 -44.24
C PRO A 45 15.73 4.67 -43.81
N ASP A 46 15.50 3.37 -43.60
CA ASP A 46 14.34 2.85 -42.90
C ASP A 46 14.74 2.54 -41.44
N LEU A 47 14.18 3.33 -40.51
CA LEU A 47 14.52 3.23 -39.10
C LEU A 47 13.27 2.96 -38.29
N GLN A 48 13.27 1.88 -37.54
CA GLN A 48 12.28 1.58 -36.55
C GLN A 48 12.91 1.64 -35.17
N ILE A 49 12.31 2.38 -34.25
CA ILE A 49 12.77 2.49 -32.86
C ILE A 49 11.72 1.92 -31.92
N ASN A 50 12.19 1.16 -30.96
CA ASN A 50 11.39 0.62 -29.87
C ASN A 50 12.08 0.91 -28.52
N ILE A 51 11.32 1.06 -27.47
CA ILE A 51 11.87 1.16 -26.12
C ILE A 51 11.92 -0.25 -25.53
N GLU A 52 13.13 -0.76 -25.28
CA GLU A 52 13.32 -2.06 -24.67
C GLU A 52 13.12 -2.05 -23.17
N ASP A 53 13.57 -1.00 -22.49
CA ASP A 53 13.49 -0.91 -21.02
C ASP A 53 13.39 0.53 -20.51
N PHE A 54 12.54 0.72 -19.51
CA PHE A 54 12.36 1.97 -18.79
C PHE A 54 13.13 1.95 -17.47
N ASN A 55 14.44 2.18 -17.52
CA ASN A 55 15.26 2.18 -16.31
C ASN A 55 15.12 3.42 -15.43
N SER A 56 14.48 4.47 -15.93
CA SER A 56 14.41 5.78 -15.27
C SER A 56 13.22 5.97 -14.33
N SER A 57 12.19 5.17 -14.45
CA SER A 57 10.95 5.34 -13.67
C SER A 57 10.68 4.10 -12.83
N LYS A 58 10.99 4.21 -11.53
CA LYS A 58 10.84 3.10 -10.57
C LYS A 58 10.05 3.55 -9.37
N VAL A 59 9.33 2.60 -8.77
CA VAL A 59 8.65 2.70 -7.48
C VAL A 59 9.22 1.63 -6.56
N TYR A 60 9.35 1.97 -5.29
CA TYR A 60 9.90 1.06 -4.28
C TYR A 60 8.80 0.69 -3.29
N ILE A 61 8.61 -0.62 -3.07
CA ILE A 61 7.73 -1.14 -2.04
C ILE A 61 8.58 -1.85 -1.01
N VAL A 62 8.49 -1.37 0.22
CA VAL A 62 9.31 -1.83 1.36
C VAL A 62 8.45 -1.98 2.61
N GLY A 63 9.00 -2.58 3.64
CA GLY A 63 8.34 -2.79 4.92
C GLY A 63 7.71 -4.17 5.03
N ALA A 64 6.48 -4.25 5.56
CA ALA A 64 5.78 -5.49 5.80
C ALA A 64 5.16 -6.08 4.52
N VAL A 65 6.00 -6.52 3.62
CA VAL A 65 5.65 -7.28 2.41
C VAL A 65 6.48 -8.55 2.35
N ARG A 66 5.97 -9.59 1.70
CA ARG A 66 6.77 -10.83 1.53
C ARG A 66 8.03 -10.57 0.70
N ASN A 67 7.88 -9.79 -0.36
CA ASN A 67 8.98 -9.46 -1.25
C ASN A 67 9.08 -7.95 -1.39
N GLN A 68 10.11 -7.36 -0.77
CA GLN A 68 10.45 -5.97 -1.08
C GLN A 68 10.79 -5.88 -2.56
N LYS A 69 10.14 -4.98 -3.27
CA LYS A 69 10.23 -4.95 -4.73
C LYS A 69 10.44 -3.54 -5.26
N THR A 70 11.21 -3.49 -6.33
CA THR A 70 11.30 -2.32 -7.20
C THR A 70 10.43 -2.60 -8.42
N ILE A 71 9.41 -1.78 -8.62
CA ILE A 71 8.50 -1.88 -9.75
C ILE A 71 8.91 -0.83 -10.78
N LYS A 72 9.09 -1.27 -12.02
CA LYS A 72 9.32 -0.37 -13.14
C LYS A 72 7.98 0.20 -13.59
N LEU A 73 7.90 1.50 -13.76
CA LEU A 73 6.75 2.15 -14.38
C LEU A 73 6.98 2.20 -15.88
N ASP A 74 6.46 1.20 -16.55
CA ASP A 74 6.48 1.09 -18.02
C ASP A 74 5.47 2.08 -18.66
N GLN A 75 5.06 1.84 -19.88
CA GLN A 75 4.11 2.68 -20.61
C GLN A 75 2.71 2.73 -19.99
N LYS A 76 2.37 1.78 -19.10
CA LYS A 76 1.07 1.73 -18.43
C LYS A 76 1.15 2.36 -17.04
N PRO A 77 0.22 3.26 -16.70
CA PRO A 77 0.12 3.78 -15.33
C PRO A 77 -0.18 2.64 -14.36
N VAL A 78 0.63 2.50 -13.30
CA VAL A 78 0.47 1.48 -12.25
C VAL A 78 -0.22 2.13 -11.04
N LYS A 79 -1.24 1.47 -10.50
CA LYS A 79 -1.93 1.89 -9.26
C LYS A 79 -1.33 1.21 -8.03
N LEU A 80 -1.64 1.77 -6.85
CA LEU A 80 -1.17 1.26 -5.55
C LEU A 80 -1.48 -0.23 -5.35
N ILE A 81 -2.73 -0.66 -5.64
CA ILE A 81 -3.14 -2.05 -5.47
C ILE A 81 -2.33 -2.99 -6.36
N GLU A 82 -2.14 -2.64 -7.64
CA GLU A 82 -1.36 -3.44 -8.59
C GLU A 82 0.07 -3.65 -8.08
N ALA A 83 0.69 -2.57 -7.64
CA ALA A 83 2.04 -2.60 -7.07
C ALA A 83 2.11 -3.42 -5.78
N ALA A 84 1.12 -3.30 -4.90
CA ALA A 84 1.05 -4.09 -3.67
C ALA A 84 0.90 -5.59 -3.96
N ILE A 85 0.04 -5.97 -4.90
CA ILE A 85 -0.13 -7.36 -5.34
C ILE A 85 1.18 -7.90 -5.92
N GLU A 86 1.87 -7.11 -6.72
CA GLU A 86 3.16 -7.50 -7.31
C GLU A 86 4.26 -7.72 -6.25
N ALA A 87 4.19 -7.00 -5.12
CA ALA A 87 5.04 -7.22 -3.95
C ALA A 87 4.57 -8.39 -3.05
N ASN A 88 3.59 -9.19 -3.51
CA ASN A 88 2.93 -10.26 -2.77
C ASN A 88 2.31 -9.79 -1.44
N PHE A 89 1.79 -8.57 -1.44
CA PHE A 89 0.93 -8.10 -0.36
C PHE A 89 -0.46 -8.74 -0.49
N ASN A 90 -0.90 -9.42 0.55
CA ASN A 90 -2.25 -9.99 0.62
C ASN A 90 -2.91 -9.57 1.95
N PRO A 91 -3.91 -8.67 1.93
CA PRO A 91 -4.57 -8.21 3.14
C PRO A 91 -5.40 -9.30 3.84
N SER A 92 -5.75 -10.38 3.12
CA SER A 92 -6.53 -11.51 3.65
C SER A 92 -5.66 -12.68 4.09
N ALA A 93 -4.34 -12.59 3.99
CA ALA A 93 -3.46 -13.68 4.40
C ALA A 93 -3.55 -13.89 5.92
N GLU A 94 -3.61 -15.14 6.33
CA GLU A 94 -3.55 -15.54 7.74
C GLU A 94 -2.21 -15.16 8.40
N ASP A 95 -1.23 -14.81 7.60
CA ASP A 95 0.06 -14.27 8.04
C ASP A 95 -0.14 -12.88 8.65
N LYS A 96 -0.25 -12.84 9.96
CA LYS A 96 -0.41 -11.66 10.83
C LYS A 96 0.73 -10.62 10.73
N ILE A 97 1.53 -10.68 9.67
CA ILE A 97 2.74 -9.86 9.48
C ILE A 97 2.42 -8.57 8.72
N PHE A 98 1.33 -8.56 7.94
CA PHE A 98 1.04 -7.47 7.02
C PHE A 98 0.14 -6.41 7.66
N GLY A 99 0.65 -5.18 7.74
CA GLY A 99 -0.13 -4.03 8.15
C GLY A 99 -1.07 -3.57 7.04
N THR A 100 -2.18 -2.97 7.42
CA THR A 100 -3.13 -2.38 6.48
C THR A 100 -2.87 -0.90 6.23
N LYS A 101 -1.94 -0.32 6.97
CA LYS A 101 -1.53 1.08 6.90
C LYS A 101 -0.12 1.20 6.41
N GLY A 102 0.20 2.35 5.86
CA GLY A 102 1.55 2.63 5.39
C GLY A 102 1.73 4.10 5.07
N PHE A 103 2.85 4.40 4.45
CA PHE A 103 3.22 5.74 4.05
C PHE A 103 3.68 5.74 2.60
N LEU A 104 3.23 6.75 1.86
CA LEU A 104 3.78 7.10 0.56
C LEU A 104 4.74 8.27 0.75
N ARG A 105 5.99 8.11 0.36
CA ARG A 105 6.92 9.22 0.20
C ARG A 105 7.00 9.60 -1.28
N ARG A 106 6.59 10.83 -1.58
CA ARG A 106 6.59 11.44 -2.92
C ARG A 106 7.08 12.88 -2.82
N ASP A 107 8.04 13.28 -3.64
CA ASP A 107 8.57 14.65 -3.71
C ASP A 107 8.92 15.23 -2.33
N ASN A 108 9.66 14.47 -1.51
CA ASN A 108 10.06 14.78 -0.13
C ASN A 108 8.88 15.00 0.85
N LYS A 109 7.65 14.67 0.46
CA LYS A 109 6.48 14.69 1.34
C LYS A 109 6.07 13.26 1.69
N VAL A 110 5.54 13.11 2.90
CA VAL A 110 5.04 11.83 3.41
C VAL A 110 3.54 11.91 3.56
N TYR A 111 2.85 10.95 2.94
CA TYR A 111 1.39 10.81 2.99
C TYR A 111 1.05 9.50 3.68
N LYS A 112 0.08 9.52 4.59
CA LYS A 112 -0.48 8.29 5.16
C LYS A 112 -1.34 7.61 4.09
N ILE A 113 -1.24 6.30 3.96
CA ILE A 113 -2.06 5.49 3.06
C ILE A 113 -2.74 4.39 3.83
N ASN A 114 -3.95 4.02 3.40
CA ASN A 114 -4.71 2.91 3.96
C ASN A 114 -4.94 1.85 2.89
N LEU A 115 -4.10 0.83 2.90
CA LEU A 115 -4.20 -0.29 1.96
C LEU A 115 -5.52 -1.06 2.11
N ALA A 116 -6.05 -1.12 3.33
CA ALA A 116 -7.33 -1.75 3.59
C ALA A 116 -8.46 -1.09 2.79
N ASN A 117 -8.56 0.22 2.86
CA ASN A 117 -9.55 0.99 2.12
C ASN A 117 -9.33 0.90 0.60
N ALA A 118 -8.07 0.90 0.17
CA ALA A 118 -7.74 0.72 -1.24
C ALA A 118 -8.26 -0.63 -1.77
N PHE A 119 -7.97 -1.73 -1.06
CA PHE A 119 -8.35 -3.09 -1.49
C PHE A 119 -9.85 -3.35 -1.37
N SER A 120 -10.54 -2.80 -0.36
CA SER A 120 -11.99 -2.95 -0.20
C SER A 120 -12.80 -2.09 -1.16
N GLY A 121 -12.16 -1.12 -1.83
CA GLY A 121 -12.85 -0.13 -2.65
C GLY A 121 -13.69 0.86 -1.86
N THR A 122 -13.53 0.92 -0.53
CA THR A 122 -14.28 1.82 0.36
C THR A 122 -13.92 3.29 0.10
N ASP A 123 -12.69 3.54 -0.30
CA ASP A 123 -12.24 4.87 -0.73
C ASP A 123 -11.37 4.75 -1.99
N GLU A 124 -11.93 5.15 -3.13
CA GLU A 124 -11.24 5.11 -4.42
C GLU A 124 -9.99 6.00 -4.46
N LYS A 125 -9.92 7.03 -3.61
CA LYS A 125 -8.76 7.93 -3.53
C LYS A 125 -7.53 7.24 -2.97
N GLU A 126 -7.70 6.19 -2.20
CA GLU A 126 -6.60 5.39 -1.67
C GLU A 126 -5.92 4.52 -2.74
N ASN A 127 -6.59 4.24 -3.87
CA ASN A 127 -6.00 3.51 -4.99
C ASN A 127 -5.54 4.46 -6.10
N PHE A 128 -4.54 5.27 -5.80
CA PHE A 128 -3.99 6.29 -6.70
C PHE A 128 -2.91 5.74 -7.64
N PHE A 129 -2.63 6.51 -8.68
CA PHE A 129 -1.52 6.22 -9.60
C PHE A 129 -0.16 6.54 -8.95
N LEU A 130 0.76 5.62 -9.13
CA LEU A 130 2.13 5.76 -8.68
C LEU A 130 2.94 6.62 -9.66
N LYS A 131 3.91 7.32 -9.12
CA LYS A 131 4.82 8.20 -9.86
C LYS A 131 6.26 7.75 -9.67
N LYS A 132 7.12 8.19 -10.56
CA LYS A 132 8.57 7.98 -10.48
C LYS A 132 9.11 8.35 -9.09
N ASN A 133 9.96 7.49 -8.55
CA ASN A 133 10.61 7.63 -7.25
C ASN A 133 9.67 7.59 -6.03
N ASP A 134 8.42 7.19 -6.20
CA ASP A 134 7.56 6.88 -5.06
C ASP A 134 8.17 5.76 -4.22
N VAL A 135 8.15 5.94 -2.91
CA VAL A 135 8.48 4.90 -1.96
C VAL A 135 7.25 4.62 -1.12
N ILE A 136 6.74 3.40 -1.23
CA ILE A 136 5.63 2.90 -0.44
C ILE A 136 6.21 2.08 0.69
N PHE A 137 6.02 2.55 1.90
CA PHE A 137 6.37 1.81 3.11
C PHE A 137 5.11 1.22 3.71
N ILE A 138 5.01 -0.10 3.77
CA ILE A 138 3.91 -0.81 4.42
C ILE A 138 4.32 -1.09 5.86
N ASP A 139 3.52 -0.59 6.81
CA ASP A 139 3.83 -0.72 8.22
C ASP A 139 3.55 -2.14 8.72
N LYS A 140 4.38 -2.57 9.65
CA LYS A 140 4.23 -3.89 10.27
C LYS A 140 3.20 -3.79 11.38
N ASN A 141 2.05 -4.42 11.19
CA ASN A 141 1.09 -4.72 12.26
C ASN A 141 0.86 -3.60 13.29
N SER A 142 0.46 -2.41 12.80
CA SER A 142 -0.06 -1.37 13.68
C SER A 142 -1.51 -1.64 14.13
N ASP A 143 -2.15 -2.68 13.61
CA ASP A 143 -3.59 -2.93 13.76
C ASP A 143 -3.91 -3.94 14.87
N ALA A 144 -2.97 -4.18 15.78
CA ALA A 144 -3.17 -5.05 16.92
C ALA A 144 -4.24 -4.49 17.87
N ILE A 145 -5.14 -5.37 18.35
CA ILE A 145 -6.10 -5.12 19.43
C ILE A 145 -5.65 -5.94 20.63
N HIS A 146 -5.63 -5.32 21.78
CA HIS A 146 -5.24 -5.96 23.03
C HIS A 146 -6.47 -6.35 23.83
N VAL A 147 -6.57 -7.61 24.24
CA VAL A 147 -7.70 -8.13 25.02
C VAL A 147 -7.22 -8.59 26.38
N PHE A 148 -7.81 -8.01 27.42
CA PHE A 148 -7.52 -8.31 28.82
C PHE A 148 -8.80 -8.60 29.62
N GLY A 149 -8.62 -9.10 30.83
CA GLY A 149 -9.69 -9.38 31.79
C GLY A 149 -10.24 -10.80 31.67
N GLU A 150 -11.54 -10.94 31.95
CA GLU A 150 -12.19 -12.23 32.12
C GLU A 150 -12.59 -12.88 30.79
N VAL A 151 -11.59 -13.16 29.97
CA VAL A 151 -11.71 -13.85 28.68
C VAL A 151 -11.01 -15.20 28.72
N SER A 152 -11.46 -16.14 27.91
CA SER A 152 -10.84 -17.46 27.81
C SER A 152 -9.44 -17.42 27.20
N LYS A 153 -9.19 -16.47 26.31
CA LYS A 153 -7.92 -16.31 25.60
C LYS A 153 -7.51 -14.83 25.60
N PRO A 154 -6.94 -14.32 26.70
CA PRO A 154 -6.36 -12.97 26.71
C PRO A 154 -5.16 -12.90 25.78
N GLY A 155 -4.88 -11.73 25.19
CA GLY A 155 -3.74 -11.56 24.32
C GLY A 155 -3.91 -10.50 23.25
N VAL A 156 -3.08 -10.60 22.22
CA VAL A 156 -3.02 -9.67 21.11
C VAL A 156 -3.70 -10.30 19.89
N TYR A 157 -4.67 -9.59 19.35
CA TYR A 157 -5.45 -9.99 18.19
C TYR A 157 -5.12 -9.08 17.02
N PHE A 158 -4.99 -9.68 15.83
CA PHE A 158 -4.72 -8.97 14.58
C PHE A 158 -5.94 -9.15 13.67
N PRO A 159 -6.93 -8.28 13.79
CA PRO A 159 -8.16 -8.42 13.05
C PRO A 159 -7.98 -8.07 11.57
N ASN A 160 -8.84 -8.68 10.76
CA ASN A 160 -9.06 -8.23 9.39
C ASN A 160 -9.84 -6.90 9.38
N ILE A 161 -9.95 -6.27 8.21
CA ILE A 161 -10.74 -5.05 8.01
C ILE A 161 -12.19 -5.27 8.46
N GLY A 162 -12.73 -4.30 9.19
CA GLY A 162 -14.13 -4.35 9.63
C GLY A 162 -14.42 -5.32 10.76
N TYR A 163 -13.44 -5.60 11.61
CA TYR A 163 -13.57 -6.49 12.75
C TYR A 163 -14.39 -5.85 13.87
N SER A 164 -15.49 -6.49 14.23
CA SER A 164 -16.40 -6.00 15.26
C SER A 164 -16.04 -6.52 16.65
N LEU A 165 -16.56 -5.83 17.67
CA LEU A 165 -16.41 -6.29 19.06
C LEU A 165 -17.01 -7.68 19.27
N THR A 166 -18.14 -8.00 18.63
CA THR A 166 -18.76 -9.34 18.74
C THR A 166 -17.86 -10.43 18.15
N GLU A 167 -17.20 -10.17 17.03
CA GLU A 167 -16.24 -11.12 16.42
C GLU A 167 -15.03 -11.34 17.33
N LEU A 168 -14.49 -10.26 17.90
CA LEU A 168 -13.40 -10.36 18.86
C LEU A 168 -13.78 -11.24 20.05
N ILE A 169 -14.94 -10.99 20.65
CA ILE A 169 -15.42 -11.75 21.81
C ILE A 169 -15.70 -13.20 21.44
N SER A 170 -16.24 -13.46 20.26
CA SER A 170 -16.45 -14.83 19.78
C SER A 170 -15.12 -15.59 19.61
N THR A 171 -14.05 -14.88 19.26
CA THR A 171 -12.71 -15.47 19.06
C THR A 171 -11.95 -15.63 20.38
N SER A 172 -11.99 -14.61 21.24
CA SER A 172 -11.31 -14.63 22.55
C SER A 172 -12.03 -15.47 23.59
N GLY A 173 -13.36 -15.62 23.42
CA GLY A 173 -14.25 -16.28 24.37
C GLY A 173 -14.43 -15.47 25.66
N LEU A 174 -15.56 -15.63 26.31
CA LEU A 174 -15.80 -15.12 27.66
C LEU A 174 -15.54 -16.22 28.69
N ASN A 175 -14.98 -15.85 29.84
CA ASN A 175 -15.00 -16.75 30.98
C ASN A 175 -16.44 -16.84 31.51
N GLN A 176 -17.06 -18.00 31.35
CA GLN A 176 -18.49 -18.19 31.65
C GLN A 176 -18.81 -18.03 33.14
N ILE A 177 -17.81 -18.11 34.00
CA ILE A 177 -18.02 -18.08 35.48
C ILE A 177 -17.85 -16.66 36.02
N THR A 178 -16.87 -15.91 35.52
CA THR A 178 -16.43 -14.65 36.12
C THR A 178 -16.69 -13.42 35.26
N ALA A 179 -16.83 -13.61 33.94
CA ALA A 179 -16.98 -12.47 33.01
C ALA A 179 -18.30 -11.72 33.21
N ASN A 180 -18.20 -10.43 33.36
CA ASN A 180 -19.37 -9.54 33.39
C ASN A 180 -19.64 -8.95 32.00
N ALA A 181 -20.36 -9.70 31.20
CA ALA A 181 -20.73 -9.31 29.84
C ALA A 181 -21.52 -7.98 29.75
N LYS A 182 -21.98 -7.43 30.87
CA LYS A 182 -22.61 -6.07 30.92
C LYS A 182 -21.61 -4.95 31.03
N LYS A 183 -20.32 -5.25 31.23
CA LYS A 183 -19.26 -4.25 31.45
C LYS A 183 -18.06 -4.57 30.55
N VAL A 184 -18.23 -4.48 29.26
CA VAL A 184 -17.13 -4.58 28.31
C VAL A 184 -16.65 -3.17 27.99
N TYR A 185 -15.38 -2.90 28.23
CA TYR A 185 -14.76 -1.61 27.97
C TYR A 185 -13.90 -1.68 26.72
N VAL A 186 -14.06 -0.72 25.84
CA VAL A 186 -13.13 -0.49 24.73
C VAL A 186 -12.45 0.86 24.98
N ILE A 187 -11.15 0.84 25.11
CA ILE A 187 -10.30 2.01 25.34
C ILE A 187 -9.57 2.32 24.05
N ARG A 188 -9.74 3.51 23.54
CA ARG A 188 -9.20 3.98 22.27
C ARG A 188 -8.39 5.24 22.45
N GLU A 189 -7.15 5.25 21.98
CA GLU A 189 -6.32 6.46 21.98
C GLU A 189 -6.90 7.50 21.01
N LYS A 190 -7.01 8.77 21.47
CA LYS A 190 -7.28 9.89 20.58
C LYS A 190 -6.01 10.23 19.80
N PHE A 191 -6.19 10.43 18.51
CA PHE A 191 -5.09 10.89 17.66
C PHE A 191 -4.55 12.24 18.14
N ASP A 192 -3.22 12.32 18.25
CA ASP A 192 -2.40 13.50 18.57
C ASP A 192 -2.21 13.91 20.05
N THR A 193 -2.80 13.22 21.01
CA THR A 193 -2.52 13.52 22.43
C THR A 193 -2.17 12.23 23.18
N PHE A 194 -0.98 12.17 23.75
CA PHE A 194 -0.48 10.99 24.50
C PHE A 194 -1.27 10.66 25.79
N LEU A 195 -2.28 11.44 26.13
CA LEU A 195 -2.97 11.36 27.42
C LEU A 195 -4.51 11.34 27.32
N GLU A 196 -5.09 11.48 26.14
CA GLU A 196 -6.54 11.40 25.97
C GLU A 196 -6.98 10.11 25.37
N VAL A 197 -7.92 9.45 26.02
CA VAL A 197 -8.54 8.20 25.57
C VAL A 197 -10.05 8.33 25.57
N ASP A 198 -10.68 7.71 24.59
CA ASP A 198 -12.12 7.47 24.62
C ASP A 198 -12.38 6.11 25.27
N VAL A 199 -13.26 6.07 26.25
CA VAL A 199 -13.66 4.84 26.92
C VAL A 199 -15.12 4.56 26.57
N PHE A 200 -15.34 3.48 25.84
CA PHE A 200 -16.67 2.99 25.49
C PHE A 200 -17.02 1.84 26.41
N GLN A 201 -18.15 1.94 27.11
CA GLN A 201 -18.71 0.81 27.86
C GLN A 201 -19.87 0.22 27.08
N LEU A 202 -19.80 -1.07 26.81
CA LEU A 202 -20.82 -1.81 26.10
C LEU A 202 -21.39 -2.92 27.01
N ASP A 203 -22.71 -3.11 26.95
CA ASP A 203 -23.41 -4.25 27.52
C ASP A 203 -23.72 -5.24 26.41
N ILE A 204 -23.14 -6.42 26.49
CA ILE A 204 -23.37 -7.53 25.55
C ILE A 204 -23.98 -8.74 26.25
N GLY A 205 -24.51 -8.54 27.48
CA GLY A 205 -25.01 -9.61 28.31
C GLY A 205 -26.34 -10.25 27.85
N ASN A 206 -26.92 -9.73 26.77
CA ASN A 206 -28.10 -10.33 26.17
C ASN A 206 -28.01 -10.41 24.64
N PRO A 207 -28.75 -11.32 23.97
CA PRO A 207 -28.67 -11.51 22.52
C PRO A 207 -28.98 -10.26 21.68
N ILE A 208 -29.86 -9.38 22.15
CA ILE A 208 -30.21 -8.14 21.43
C ILE A 208 -29.02 -7.18 21.42
N ASN A 209 -28.32 -7.08 22.52
CA ASN A 209 -27.17 -6.21 22.67
C ASN A 209 -25.96 -6.69 21.87
N LEU A 210 -25.88 -7.96 21.50
CA LEU A 210 -24.86 -8.46 20.58
C LEU A 210 -24.92 -7.77 19.22
N ILE A 211 -26.10 -7.27 18.81
CA ILE A 211 -26.24 -6.47 17.59
C ILE A 211 -25.47 -5.15 17.71
N ALA A 212 -25.49 -4.52 18.89
CA ALA A 212 -24.70 -3.31 19.14
C ALA A 212 -23.20 -3.61 19.07
N GLY A 213 -22.76 -4.70 19.68
CA GLY A 213 -21.37 -5.16 19.57
C GLY A 213 -20.94 -5.48 18.15
N ARG A 214 -21.84 -6.03 17.31
CA ARG A 214 -21.56 -6.26 15.88
C ARG A 214 -21.43 -4.98 15.08
N LYS A 215 -22.16 -3.93 15.45
CA LYS A 215 -22.04 -2.60 14.82
C LYS A 215 -20.85 -1.78 15.33
N PHE A 216 -20.31 -2.14 16.50
CA PHE A 216 -19.16 -1.49 17.07
C PHE A 216 -17.87 -2.01 16.42
N MET A 217 -17.33 -1.25 15.48
CA MET A 217 -16.10 -1.58 14.77
C MET A 217 -14.89 -1.21 15.63
N LEU A 218 -14.06 -2.22 15.88
CA LEU A 218 -12.79 -2.03 16.57
C LEU A 218 -11.78 -1.35 15.64
N GLN A 219 -10.90 -0.60 16.26
CA GLN A 219 -9.82 0.10 15.57
C GLN A 219 -8.46 -0.44 16.03
N SER A 220 -7.47 -0.18 15.22
CA SER A 220 -6.08 -0.43 15.55
C SER A 220 -5.71 0.18 16.90
N LYS A 221 -5.01 -0.59 17.72
CA LYS A 221 -4.56 -0.24 19.08
C LYS A 221 -5.67 -0.15 20.13
N ASP A 222 -6.91 -0.50 19.81
CA ASP A 222 -7.93 -0.60 20.85
C ASP A 222 -7.50 -1.59 21.93
N ILE A 223 -7.79 -1.24 23.18
CA ILE A 223 -7.68 -2.13 24.33
C ILE A 223 -9.09 -2.52 24.73
N VAL A 224 -9.38 -3.82 24.71
CA VAL A 224 -10.66 -4.36 25.15
C VAL A 224 -10.46 -5.04 26.50
N PHE A 225 -11.25 -4.62 27.49
CA PHE A 225 -11.22 -5.15 28.85
C PHE A 225 -12.60 -5.63 29.25
N ILE A 226 -12.68 -6.86 29.80
CA ILE A 226 -13.94 -7.53 30.20
C ILE A 226 -13.92 -7.93 31.65
#